data_55bc7b2ffd1b2107428d181ca9f02314
#
_entry.id   55bc7b2ffd1b2107428d181ca9f02314
#
_cell.length_a   1.000
_cell.length_b   1.000
_cell.length_c   1.000
_cell.angle_alpha   90.00
_cell.angle_beta   90.00
_cell.angle_gamma   90.00
#
_symmetry.space_group_name_H-M   'P 1'
#
loop_
_entity.id
_entity.type
_entity.pdbx_description
1 polymer ?
#
loop_
_entity_poly.entity_id
_entity_poly.type
_entity_poly.pdbx_seq_one_letter_code
_entity_poly.pdbx_strand_id
1 'polypeptide(L)'
;MRGLPAEERKNLILDQAQRLFVERGFAATTVEDILNRAGIAKGTLYHHFSGKEDIMRQLIARTTNVMRQKAEAAASSDAHPLEKFAEIVASARVQGEEAEMIEQLHHVENTDFHVLTMTRAIVALAPLLASAVQEGVDQGVFSTPDPVGDCRIILTAGFMLPDHGLFPEWDAGEQLVQVVTAAERLLGCESGAIAASMHTTSIDRTQANATAEKG
;
A
#
# COMPACT_ATOMS: atom_id res chain seq x y z
N MET A 1 -14.83 -28.13 10.83
CA MET A 1 -14.30 -27.44 9.64
C MET A 1 -14.19 -28.30 8.36
N ARG A 2 -14.84 -29.44 8.28
CA ARG A 2 -15.00 -30.21 7.03
C ARG A 2 -16.17 -29.60 6.25
N GLY A 3 -15.90 -28.74 5.27
CA GLY A 3 -16.92 -28.15 4.41
C GLY A 3 -16.69 -26.75 3.89
N LEU A 4 -15.65 -26.01 4.35
CA LEU A 4 -15.32 -24.70 3.77
C LEU A 4 -14.79 -24.87 2.35
N PRO A 5 -15.21 -24.03 1.38
CA PRO A 5 -14.60 -23.94 0.06
C PRO A 5 -13.08 -23.70 0.17
N ALA A 6 -12.32 -24.10 -0.86
CA ALA A 6 -10.86 -24.00 -0.85
C ALA A 6 -10.38 -22.55 -0.64
N GLU A 7 -11.05 -21.59 -1.27
CA GLU A 7 -10.69 -20.16 -1.16
C GLU A 7 -10.98 -19.58 0.24
N GLU A 8 -12.13 -19.93 0.83
CA GLU A 8 -12.45 -19.51 2.19
C GLU A 8 -11.46 -20.09 3.21
N ARG A 9 -11.02 -21.33 2.99
CA ARG A 9 -10.00 -21.97 3.84
C ARG A 9 -8.64 -21.30 3.70
N LYS A 10 -8.28 -20.93 2.48
CA LYS A 10 -7.05 -20.17 2.20
C LYS A 10 -7.09 -18.82 2.92
N ASN A 11 -8.20 -18.09 2.83
CA ASN A 11 -8.37 -16.80 3.50
C ASN A 11 -8.32 -16.94 5.01
N LEU A 12 -8.96 -17.96 5.59
CA LEU A 12 -8.85 -18.25 7.02
C LEU A 12 -7.40 -18.44 7.48
N ILE A 13 -6.59 -19.18 6.71
CA ILE A 13 -5.16 -19.37 7.04
C ILE A 13 -4.42 -18.03 6.98
N LEU A 14 -4.66 -17.23 5.96
CA LEU A 14 -4.05 -15.89 5.82
C LEU A 14 -4.42 -14.99 7.00
N ASP A 15 -5.69 -14.94 7.40
CA ASP A 15 -6.16 -14.09 8.50
C ASP A 15 -5.54 -14.51 9.85
N GLN A 16 -5.47 -15.82 10.12
CA GLN A 16 -4.86 -16.31 11.36
C GLN A 16 -3.34 -16.07 11.37
N ALA A 17 -2.68 -16.22 10.23
CA ALA A 17 -1.25 -15.94 10.11
C ALA A 17 -0.95 -14.44 10.26
N GLN A 18 -1.76 -13.56 9.66
CA GLN A 18 -1.62 -12.10 9.81
C GLN A 18 -1.69 -11.69 11.29
N ARG A 19 -2.69 -12.16 12.02
CA ARG A 19 -2.81 -11.87 13.45
C ARG A 19 -1.61 -12.35 14.27
N LEU A 20 -1.09 -13.54 13.96
CA LEU A 20 0.12 -14.05 14.61
C LEU A 20 1.35 -13.20 14.30
N PHE A 21 1.49 -12.76 13.05
CA PHE A 21 2.61 -11.91 12.64
C PHE A 21 2.55 -10.54 13.32
N VAL A 22 1.35 -9.97 13.49
CA VAL A 22 1.14 -8.72 14.27
C VAL A 22 1.45 -8.93 15.75
N GLU A 23 0.91 -10.00 16.37
CA GLU A 23 1.04 -10.26 17.82
C GLU A 23 2.46 -10.61 18.26
N ARG A 24 3.21 -11.34 17.44
CA ARG A 24 4.48 -11.98 17.85
C ARG A 24 5.66 -11.66 16.92
N GLY A 25 5.41 -11.00 15.80
CA GLY A 25 6.37 -10.82 14.73
C GLY A 25 6.47 -12.05 13.81
N PHE A 26 6.98 -11.80 12.59
CA PHE A 26 7.15 -12.86 11.58
C PHE A 26 8.18 -13.91 12.01
N ALA A 27 9.33 -13.48 12.53
CA ALA A 27 10.43 -14.38 12.91
C ALA A 27 10.01 -15.37 14.00
N ALA A 28 9.31 -14.89 15.05
CA ALA A 28 8.88 -15.71 16.18
C ALA A 28 7.66 -16.60 15.89
N THR A 29 6.95 -16.40 14.78
CA THR A 29 5.80 -17.22 14.40
C THR A 29 6.24 -18.45 13.63
N THR A 30 5.75 -19.62 14.05
CA THR A 30 6.00 -20.91 13.38
C THR A 30 4.81 -21.37 12.55
N VAL A 31 5.03 -22.27 11.59
CA VAL A 31 3.92 -22.92 10.86
C VAL A 31 2.99 -23.67 11.83
N GLU A 32 3.52 -24.22 12.91
CA GLU A 32 2.75 -24.95 13.92
C GLU A 32 1.82 -24.03 14.70
N ASP A 33 2.24 -22.81 15.01
CA ASP A 33 1.37 -21.78 15.61
C ASP A 33 0.19 -21.47 14.70
N ILE A 34 0.44 -21.32 13.39
CA ILE A 34 -0.59 -21.04 12.39
C ILE A 34 -1.58 -22.21 12.30
N LEU A 35 -1.10 -23.45 12.25
CA LEU A 35 -1.93 -24.66 12.24
C LEU A 35 -2.84 -24.74 13.47
N ASN A 36 -2.28 -24.51 14.65
CA ASN A 36 -3.00 -24.55 15.92
C ASN A 36 -4.06 -23.46 15.98
N ARG A 37 -3.72 -22.23 15.60
CA ARG A 37 -4.66 -21.09 15.62
C ARG A 37 -5.78 -21.25 14.58
N ALA A 38 -5.48 -21.73 13.39
CA ALA A 38 -6.46 -21.96 12.33
C ALA A 38 -7.29 -23.25 12.56
N GLY A 39 -6.87 -24.13 13.47
CA GLY A 39 -7.55 -25.41 13.74
C GLY A 39 -7.53 -26.36 12.54
N ILE A 40 -6.44 -26.40 11.78
CA ILE A 40 -6.30 -27.19 10.55
C ILE A 40 -5.16 -28.23 10.64
N ALA A 41 -5.25 -29.28 9.84
CA ALA A 41 -4.20 -30.27 9.71
C ALA A 41 -3.05 -29.72 8.84
N LYS A 42 -1.83 -30.20 9.11
CA LYS A 42 -0.60 -29.84 8.38
C LYS A 42 -0.72 -29.99 6.86
N GLY A 43 -1.33 -31.10 6.39
CA GLY A 43 -1.57 -31.32 4.96
C GLY A 43 -2.49 -30.27 4.32
N THR A 44 -3.44 -29.71 5.08
CA THR A 44 -4.32 -28.65 4.59
C THR A 44 -3.54 -27.35 4.32
N LEU A 45 -2.62 -26.97 5.20
CA LEU A 45 -1.81 -25.78 4.99
C LEU A 45 -0.90 -25.96 3.76
N TYR A 46 -0.17 -27.09 3.68
CA TYR A 46 0.75 -27.37 2.58
C TYR A 46 0.07 -27.60 1.23
N HIS A 47 -1.26 -27.82 1.21
CA HIS A 47 -2.04 -27.80 -0.02
C HIS A 47 -2.20 -26.37 -0.59
N HIS A 48 -2.16 -25.33 0.25
CA HIS A 48 -2.36 -23.93 -0.14
C HIS A 48 -1.07 -23.12 -0.18
N PHE A 49 -0.11 -23.45 0.68
CA PHE A 49 1.11 -22.65 0.89
C PHE A 49 2.33 -23.55 1.02
N SER A 50 3.46 -23.13 0.46
CA SER A 50 4.73 -23.86 0.59
C SER A 50 5.42 -23.67 1.96
N GLY A 51 5.04 -22.65 2.73
CA GLY A 51 5.57 -22.32 4.04
C GLY A 51 5.12 -20.95 4.53
N LYS A 52 5.70 -20.49 5.65
CA LYS A 52 5.29 -19.20 6.25
C LYS A 52 5.73 -17.99 5.41
N GLU A 53 6.85 -18.11 4.68
CA GLU A 53 7.30 -17.10 3.72
C GLU A 53 6.33 -16.94 2.55
N ASP A 54 5.75 -18.03 2.08
CA ASP A 54 4.72 -17.99 1.03
C ASP A 54 3.43 -17.34 1.55
N ILE A 55 3.03 -17.65 2.78
CA ILE A 55 1.91 -16.98 3.45
C ILE A 55 2.14 -15.47 3.51
N MET A 56 3.34 -15.02 3.93
CA MET A 56 3.68 -13.60 3.98
C MET A 56 3.61 -12.96 2.58
N ARG A 57 4.18 -13.59 1.55
CA ARG A 57 4.07 -13.08 0.17
C ARG A 57 2.63 -12.95 -0.32
N GLN A 58 1.76 -13.86 0.09
CA GLN A 58 0.34 -13.80 -0.28
C GLN A 58 -0.44 -12.76 0.52
N LEU A 59 -0.07 -12.50 1.78
CA LEU A 59 -0.58 -11.35 2.55
C LEU A 59 -0.19 -10.03 1.90
N ILE A 60 1.07 -9.86 1.53
CA ILE A 60 1.55 -8.67 0.79
C ILE A 60 0.78 -8.50 -0.52
N ALA A 61 0.56 -9.59 -1.27
CA ALA A 61 -0.22 -9.55 -2.51
C ALA A 61 -1.68 -9.14 -2.26
N ARG A 62 -2.31 -9.61 -1.18
CA ARG A 62 -3.67 -9.24 -0.77
C ARG A 62 -3.76 -7.74 -0.45
N THR A 63 -2.86 -7.24 0.36
CA THR A 63 -2.79 -5.80 0.71
C THR A 63 -2.55 -4.93 -0.53
N THR A 64 -1.59 -5.32 -1.40
CA THR A 64 -1.33 -4.60 -2.64
C THR A 64 -2.56 -4.60 -3.58
N ASN A 65 -3.34 -5.68 -3.61
CA ASN A 65 -4.57 -5.74 -4.41
C ASN A 65 -5.64 -4.77 -3.86
N VAL A 66 -5.76 -4.62 -2.55
CA VAL A 66 -6.67 -3.63 -1.94
C VAL A 66 -6.24 -2.21 -2.31
N MET A 67 -4.95 -1.90 -2.22
CA MET A 67 -4.40 -0.60 -2.67
C MET A 67 -4.75 -0.34 -4.15
N ARG A 68 -4.50 -1.33 -5.02
CA ARG A 68 -4.80 -1.23 -6.45
C ARG A 68 -6.27 -0.97 -6.73
N GLN A 69 -7.19 -1.69 -6.07
CA GLN A 69 -8.63 -1.50 -6.24
C GLN A 69 -9.09 -0.08 -5.85
N LYS A 70 -8.56 0.46 -4.74
CA LYS A 70 -8.82 1.84 -4.33
C LYS A 70 -8.29 2.85 -5.35
N ALA A 71 -7.08 2.62 -5.87
CA ALA A 71 -6.46 3.46 -6.88
C ALA A 71 -7.21 3.39 -8.23
N GLU A 72 -7.70 2.21 -8.63
CA GLU A 72 -8.54 2.05 -9.84
C GLU A 72 -9.84 2.83 -9.73
N ALA A 73 -10.50 2.79 -8.56
CA ALA A 73 -11.70 3.57 -8.32
C ALA A 73 -11.43 5.08 -8.44
N ALA A 74 -10.32 5.56 -7.85
CA ALA A 74 -9.91 6.96 -7.97
C ALA A 74 -9.57 7.35 -9.42
N ALA A 75 -8.80 6.55 -10.14
CA ALA A 75 -8.43 6.79 -11.53
C ALA A 75 -9.63 6.85 -12.47
N SER A 76 -10.68 6.07 -12.17
CA SER A 76 -11.91 5.97 -12.98
C SER A 76 -13.00 6.98 -12.58
N SER A 77 -12.77 7.80 -11.57
CA SER A 77 -13.73 8.83 -11.14
C SER A 77 -13.78 10.01 -12.10
N ASP A 78 -14.80 10.88 -11.97
CA ASP A 78 -14.90 12.15 -12.71
C ASP A 78 -14.20 13.31 -11.98
N ALA A 79 -13.35 13.02 -10.97
CA ALA A 79 -12.67 14.02 -10.18
C ALA A 79 -11.59 14.77 -11.00
N HIS A 80 -11.21 15.96 -10.52
CA HIS A 80 -10.12 16.73 -11.13
C HIS A 80 -8.79 15.96 -11.10
N PRO A 81 -7.90 16.05 -12.11
CA PRO A 81 -6.63 15.30 -12.18
C PRO A 81 -5.75 15.39 -10.92
N LEU A 82 -5.69 16.55 -10.27
CA LEU A 82 -4.98 16.70 -8.98
C LEU A 82 -5.63 15.89 -7.85
N GLU A 83 -6.94 15.81 -7.81
CA GLU A 83 -7.67 15.00 -6.82
C GLU A 83 -7.46 13.51 -7.08
N LYS A 84 -7.56 13.07 -8.36
CA LYS A 84 -7.20 11.69 -8.75
C LYS A 84 -5.78 11.34 -8.34
N PHE A 85 -4.81 12.23 -8.59
CA PHE A 85 -3.42 12.06 -8.18
C PHE A 85 -3.32 11.85 -6.66
N ALA A 86 -3.92 12.74 -5.88
CA ALA A 86 -3.90 12.68 -4.41
C ALA A 86 -4.57 11.41 -3.88
N GLU A 87 -5.71 11.01 -4.43
CA GLU A 87 -6.46 9.81 -4.08
C GLU A 87 -5.69 8.52 -4.39
N ILE A 88 -5.05 8.44 -5.57
CA ILE A 88 -4.23 7.30 -5.96
C ILE A 88 -3.04 7.16 -5.02
N VAL A 89 -2.32 8.25 -4.73
CA VAL A 89 -1.22 8.24 -3.77
C VAL A 89 -1.71 7.86 -2.37
N ALA A 90 -2.86 8.40 -1.93
CA ALA A 90 -3.44 8.07 -0.63
C ALA A 90 -3.97 6.62 -0.53
N SER A 91 -4.22 5.93 -1.66
CA SER A 91 -4.59 4.51 -1.68
C SER A 91 -3.48 3.58 -1.18
N ALA A 92 -2.23 4.05 -1.22
CA ALA A 92 -1.07 3.33 -0.66
C ALA A 92 -1.10 3.24 0.87
N ARG A 93 -1.86 4.13 1.53
CA ARG A 93 -2.03 4.09 2.99
C ARG A 93 -3.04 3.00 3.34
N VAL A 94 -2.58 2.02 4.06
CA VAL A 94 -3.42 0.97 4.66
C VAL A 94 -3.74 1.31 6.11
N GLN A 95 -4.76 0.67 6.67
CA GLN A 95 -5.24 0.90 8.03
C GLN A 95 -5.52 -0.42 8.73
N GLY A 96 -5.67 -0.39 10.06
CA GLY A 96 -6.00 -1.57 10.83
C GLY A 96 -4.91 -2.64 10.82
N GLU A 97 -5.31 -3.90 10.82
CA GLU A 97 -4.39 -5.07 10.88
C GLU A 97 -3.38 -5.09 9.72
N GLU A 98 -3.72 -4.55 8.53
CA GLU A 98 -2.79 -4.42 7.41
C GLU A 98 -1.67 -3.41 7.69
N ALA A 99 -1.99 -2.27 8.32
CA ALA A 99 -0.99 -1.28 8.69
C ALA A 99 -0.07 -1.81 9.78
N GLU A 100 -0.62 -2.48 10.79
CA GLU A 100 0.15 -3.12 11.87
C GLU A 100 1.08 -4.21 11.33
N MET A 101 0.60 -4.99 10.34
CA MET A 101 1.43 -6.00 9.67
C MET A 101 2.58 -5.34 8.90
N ILE A 102 2.34 -4.25 8.17
CA ILE A 102 3.39 -3.52 7.45
C ILE A 102 4.41 -2.94 8.41
N GLU A 103 3.97 -2.41 9.56
CA GLU A 103 4.88 -1.91 10.60
C GLU A 103 5.84 -3.00 11.10
N GLN A 104 5.35 -4.23 11.24
CA GLN A 104 6.22 -5.37 11.59
C GLN A 104 7.29 -5.69 10.52
N LEU A 105 7.08 -5.27 9.28
CA LEU A 105 8.07 -5.45 8.21
C LEU A 105 9.23 -4.45 8.27
N HIS A 106 9.09 -3.33 9.00
CA HIS A 106 10.17 -2.36 9.20
C HIS A 106 11.32 -2.90 10.07
N HIS A 107 11.13 -4.04 10.75
CA HIS A 107 12.24 -4.69 11.46
C HIS A 107 13.30 -5.23 10.49
N VAL A 108 14.57 -5.03 10.82
CA VAL A 108 15.74 -5.41 10.00
C VAL A 108 15.70 -6.87 9.51
N GLU A 109 15.14 -7.77 10.33
CA GLU A 109 14.99 -9.19 9.97
C GLU A 109 14.00 -9.45 8.82
N ASN A 110 13.17 -8.47 8.45
CA ASN A 110 12.12 -8.57 7.46
C ASN A 110 12.35 -7.70 6.21
N THR A 111 13.55 -7.14 6.03
CA THR A 111 13.88 -6.18 4.96
C THR A 111 13.47 -6.66 3.58
N ASP A 112 13.64 -7.95 3.27
CA ASP A 112 13.26 -8.52 1.96
C ASP A 112 11.74 -8.40 1.70
N PHE A 113 10.90 -8.64 2.72
CA PHE A 113 9.46 -8.49 2.60
C PHE A 113 9.03 -7.03 2.57
N HIS A 114 9.74 -6.17 3.28
CA HIS A 114 9.51 -4.73 3.26
C HIS A 114 9.76 -4.15 1.86
N VAL A 115 10.93 -4.41 1.27
CA VAL A 115 11.24 -4.01 -0.11
C VAL A 115 10.26 -4.62 -1.12
N LEU A 116 9.85 -5.89 -0.91
CA LEU A 116 8.84 -6.53 -1.76
C LEU A 116 7.48 -5.80 -1.69
N THR A 117 7.07 -5.35 -0.50
CA THR A 117 5.82 -4.60 -0.32
C THR A 117 5.86 -3.29 -1.09
N MET A 118 6.91 -2.49 -0.91
CA MET A 118 7.10 -1.23 -1.62
C MET A 118 7.13 -1.39 -3.13
N THR A 119 7.94 -2.33 -3.62
CA THR A 119 8.07 -2.56 -5.07
C THR A 119 6.78 -3.02 -5.71
N ARG A 120 6.00 -3.87 -5.04
CA ARG A 120 4.67 -4.29 -5.51
C ARG A 120 3.68 -3.14 -5.52
N ALA A 121 3.68 -2.27 -4.51
CA ALA A 121 2.84 -1.08 -4.50
C ALA A 121 3.19 -0.14 -5.65
N ILE A 122 4.47 0.14 -5.89
CA ILE A 122 4.93 0.98 -7.02
C ILE A 122 4.44 0.38 -8.35
N VAL A 123 4.66 -0.92 -8.59
CA VAL A 123 4.24 -1.59 -9.82
C VAL A 123 2.72 -1.53 -10.03
N ALA A 124 1.95 -1.65 -8.95
CA ALA A 124 0.49 -1.61 -9.02
C ALA A 124 -0.06 -0.20 -9.26
N LEU A 125 0.54 0.82 -8.64
CA LEU A 125 0.03 2.19 -8.66
C LEU A 125 0.55 3.03 -9.84
N ALA A 126 1.77 2.78 -10.32
CA ALA A 126 2.40 3.62 -11.35
C ALA A 126 1.57 3.74 -12.64
N PRO A 127 0.98 2.68 -13.21
CA PRO A 127 0.17 2.83 -14.42
C PRO A 127 -1.13 3.63 -14.18
N LEU A 128 -1.73 3.51 -13.00
CA LEU A 128 -2.95 4.24 -12.65
C LEU A 128 -2.66 5.72 -12.43
N LEU A 129 -1.57 6.03 -11.74
CA LEU A 129 -1.12 7.40 -11.54
C LEU A 129 -0.74 8.05 -12.86
N ALA A 130 -0.03 7.34 -13.74
CA ALA A 130 0.34 7.83 -15.06
C ALA A 130 -0.89 8.13 -15.94
N SER A 131 -1.95 7.32 -15.83
CA SER A 131 -3.21 7.58 -16.54
C SER A 131 -3.87 8.89 -16.06
N ALA A 132 -3.93 9.11 -14.74
CA ALA A 132 -4.47 10.35 -14.19
C ALA A 132 -3.60 11.57 -14.54
N VAL A 133 -2.28 11.42 -14.56
CA VAL A 133 -1.36 12.48 -15.00
C VAL A 133 -1.50 12.76 -16.48
N GLN A 134 -1.65 11.75 -17.34
CA GLN A 134 -1.88 11.96 -18.77
C GLN A 134 -3.19 12.74 -19.01
N GLU A 135 -4.26 12.38 -18.31
CA GLU A 135 -5.52 13.16 -18.37
C GLU A 135 -5.29 14.63 -17.96
N GLY A 136 -4.49 14.86 -16.93
CA GLY A 136 -4.12 16.20 -16.49
C GLY A 136 -3.25 16.95 -17.51
N VAL A 137 -2.39 16.26 -18.27
CA VAL A 137 -1.65 16.85 -19.40
C VAL A 137 -2.62 17.29 -20.50
N ASP A 138 -3.60 16.45 -20.85
CA ASP A 138 -4.61 16.75 -21.87
C ASP A 138 -5.51 17.93 -21.49
N GLN A 139 -5.70 18.14 -20.17
CA GLN A 139 -6.47 19.27 -19.60
C GLN A 139 -5.60 20.51 -19.30
N GLY A 140 -4.28 20.46 -19.49
CA GLY A 140 -3.36 21.55 -19.20
C GLY A 140 -3.06 21.78 -17.70
N VAL A 141 -3.37 20.80 -16.85
CA VAL A 141 -3.05 20.80 -15.40
C VAL A 141 -1.59 20.42 -15.15
N PHE A 142 -1.09 19.48 -15.95
CA PHE A 142 0.30 19.03 -15.96
C PHE A 142 0.95 19.32 -17.31
N SER A 143 2.30 19.34 -17.35
CA SER A 143 3.05 19.61 -18.60
C SER A 143 4.24 18.67 -18.79
N THR A 144 4.25 17.50 -18.12
CA THR A 144 5.31 16.52 -18.28
C THR A 144 5.31 15.88 -19.68
N PRO A 145 6.48 15.66 -20.30
CA PRO A 145 6.60 14.92 -21.55
C PRO A 145 6.61 13.40 -21.36
N ASP A 146 6.80 12.88 -20.14
CA ASP A 146 6.85 11.45 -19.81
C ASP A 146 6.06 11.11 -18.52
N PRO A 147 4.73 11.11 -18.58
CA PRO A 147 3.90 10.78 -17.43
C PRO A 147 4.25 9.43 -16.76
N VAL A 148 4.62 8.44 -17.55
CA VAL A 148 4.93 7.09 -17.05
C VAL A 148 6.25 7.07 -16.28
N GLY A 149 7.29 7.68 -16.84
CA GLY A 149 8.61 7.77 -16.21
C GLY A 149 8.56 8.60 -14.93
N ASP A 150 7.93 9.77 -15.00
CA ASP A 150 7.84 10.69 -13.86
C ASP A 150 7.02 10.08 -12.72
N CYS A 151 5.89 9.42 -12.98
CA CYS A 151 5.10 8.73 -11.95
C CYS A 151 5.89 7.59 -11.28
N ARG A 152 6.72 6.85 -12.02
CA ARG A 152 7.59 5.82 -11.43
C ARG A 152 8.63 6.44 -10.49
N ILE A 153 9.26 7.55 -10.89
CA ILE A 153 10.22 8.29 -10.06
C ILE A 153 9.54 8.79 -8.80
N ILE A 154 8.39 9.46 -8.94
CA ILE A 154 7.63 10.03 -7.83
C ILE A 154 7.23 8.95 -6.82
N LEU A 155 6.65 7.85 -7.28
CA LEU A 155 6.25 6.75 -6.39
C LEU A 155 7.46 6.09 -5.74
N THR A 156 8.54 5.86 -6.47
CA THR A 156 9.76 5.28 -5.88
C THR A 156 10.33 6.18 -4.79
N ALA A 157 10.47 7.49 -5.07
CA ALA A 157 10.92 8.43 -4.07
C ALA A 157 9.94 8.52 -2.87
N GLY A 158 8.63 8.57 -3.14
CA GLY A 158 7.59 8.68 -2.11
C GLY A 158 7.47 7.47 -1.19
N PHE A 159 7.81 6.26 -1.66
CA PHE A 159 7.86 5.07 -0.82
C PHE A 159 9.20 4.91 -0.10
N MET A 160 10.31 5.26 -0.73
CA MET A 160 11.64 4.96 -0.20
C MET A 160 12.17 6.05 0.74
N LEU A 161 12.07 7.33 0.37
CA LEU A 161 12.74 8.40 1.12
C LEU A 161 12.13 8.66 2.51
N PRO A 162 10.79 8.62 2.73
CA PRO A 162 10.21 8.80 4.05
C PRO A 162 10.28 7.55 4.94
N ASP A 163 10.93 6.48 4.49
CA ASP A 163 10.93 5.21 5.19
C ASP A 163 11.99 5.15 6.29
N HIS A 164 11.56 5.13 7.54
CA HIS A 164 12.44 5.06 8.70
C HIS A 164 13.21 3.73 8.83
N GLY A 165 12.71 2.65 8.24
CA GLY A 165 13.41 1.37 8.21
C GLY A 165 14.62 1.40 7.29
N LEU A 166 14.58 2.20 6.21
CA LEU A 166 15.68 2.38 5.26
C LEU A 166 16.59 3.55 5.64
N PHE A 167 16.02 4.66 6.11
CA PHE A 167 16.74 5.90 6.42
C PHE A 167 16.37 6.42 7.82
N PRO A 168 16.82 5.74 8.89
CA PRO A 168 16.40 6.07 10.26
C PRO A 168 16.82 7.47 10.73
N GLU A 169 17.86 8.07 10.16
CA GLU A 169 18.33 9.40 10.48
C GLU A 169 17.59 10.53 9.75
N TRP A 170 16.70 10.22 8.81
CA TRP A 170 15.95 11.23 8.06
C TRP A 170 14.56 11.47 8.65
N ASP A 171 14.13 12.74 8.70
CA ASP A 171 12.75 13.06 9.06
C ASP A 171 11.80 12.72 7.92
N ALA A 172 10.87 11.79 8.14
CA ALA A 172 9.94 11.33 7.13
C ALA A 172 9.01 12.45 6.63
N GLY A 173 8.64 13.40 7.48
CA GLY A 173 7.80 14.53 7.11
C GLY A 173 8.54 15.49 6.18
N GLU A 174 9.80 15.80 6.48
CA GLU A 174 10.66 16.61 5.60
C GLU A 174 10.87 15.94 4.25
N GLN A 175 11.13 14.62 4.25
CA GLN A 175 11.31 13.87 3.01
C GLN A 175 10.02 13.87 2.16
N LEU A 176 8.85 13.71 2.78
CA LEU A 176 7.59 13.76 2.07
C LEU A 176 7.35 15.13 1.41
N VAL A 177 7.64 16.24 2.11
CA VAL A 177 7.56 17.59 1.56
C VAL A 177 8.50 17.77 0.36
N GLN A 178 9.73 17.25 0.44
CA GLN A 178 10.68 17.28 -0.66
C GLN A 178 10.20 16.47 -1.86
N VAL A 179 9.65 15.28 -1.65
CA VAL A 179 9.08 14.43 -2.72
C VAL A 179 7.91 15.13 -3.41
N VAL A 180 6.99 15.72 -2.65
CA VAL A 180 5.84 16.45 -3.22
C VAL A 180 6.32 17.66 -4.04
N THR A 181 7.27 18.43 -3.51
CA THR A 181 7.86 19.57 -4.25
C THR A 181 8.58 19.12 -5.53
N ALA A 182 9.27 17.99 -5.49
CA ALA A 182 9.91 17.41 -6.68
C ALA A 182 8.88 16.92 -7.69
N ALA A 183 7.79 16.31 -7.22
CA ALA A 183 6.68 15.85 -8.07
C ALA A 183 6.04 17.03 -8.83
N GLU A 184 5.77 18.15 -8.17
CA GLU A 184 5.22 19.36 -8.80
C GLU A 184 6.13 19.88 -9.92
N ARG A 185 7.45 19.85 -9.71
CA ARG A 185 8.44 20.25 -10.73
C ARG A 185 8.50 19.27 -11.90
N LEU A 186 8.52 17.95 -11.64
CA LEU A 186 8.56 16.92 -12.67
C LEU A 186 7.31 16.95 -13.54
N LEU A 187 6.14 17.09 -12.90
CA LEU A 187 4.85 17.11 -13.59
C LEU A 187 4.53 18.50 -14.20
N GLY A 188 5.33 19.53 -13.88
CA GLY A 188 5.18 20.87 -14.43
C GLY A 188 3.84 21.54 -14.06
N CYS A 189 3.34 21.31 -12.86
CA CYS A 189 2.15 21.96 -12.35
C CYS A 189 2.48 23.16 -11.45
N GLU A 190 1.44 23.90 -11.02
CA GLU A 190 1.59 25.04 -10.11
C GLU A 190 2.17 24.56 -8.77
N SER A 191 3.10 25.35 -8.23
CA SER A 191 3.72 25.06 -6.93
C SER A 191 2.69 25.08 -5.82
N GLY A 192 2.66 24.02 -5.02
CA GLY A 192 1.70 23.82 -3.93
C GLY A 192 0.38 23.14 -4.35
N ALA A 193 0.15 22.92 -5.65
CA ALA A 193 -1.10 22.35 -6.14
C ALA A 193 -1.30 20.88 -5.67
N ILE A 194 -0.26 20.06 -5.78
CA ILE A 194 -0.30 18.66 -5.30
C ILE A 194 -0.41 18.65 -3.76
N ALA A 195 0.38 19.48 -3.08
CA ALA A 195 0.33 19.57 -1.61
C ALA A 195 -1.06 19.95 -1.10
N ALA A 196 -1.72 20.93 -1.70
CA ALA A 196 -3.06 21.36 -1.36
C ALA A 196 -4.09 20.24 -1.59
N SER A 197 -4.03 19.55 -2.72
CA SER A 197 -4.94 18.43 -3.03
C SER A 197 -4.76 17.27 -2.08
N MET A 198 -3.53 16.89 -1.74
CA MET A 198 -3.24 15.84 -0.75
C MET A 198 -3.76 16.19 0.66
N HIS A 199 -3.69 17.47 1.04
CA HIS A 199 -4.21 17.94 2.33
C HIS A 199 -5.73 17.80 2.40
N THR A 200 -6.46 18.23 1.36
CA THR A 200 -7.92 18.10 1.26
C THR A 200 -8.35 16.64 1.32
N THR A 201 -7.74 15.76 0.53
CA THR A 201 -8.00 14.31 0.53
C THR A 201 -7.77 13.67 1.92
N SER A 202 -6.78 14.15 2.66
CA SER A 202 -6.50 13.65 4.02
C SER A 202 -7.58 14.03 5.02
N ILE A 203 -8.12 15.26 4.94
CA ILE A 203 -9.19 15.75 5.82
C ILE A 203 -10.48 14.99 5.55
N ASP A 204 -10.87 14.85 4.28
CA ASP A 204 -12.11 14.18 3.87
C ASP A 204 -12.13 12.71 4.34
N ARG A 205 -11.03 12.00 4.22
CA ARG A 205 -10.89 10.63 4.72
C ARG A 205 -10.97 10.52 6.24
N THR A 206 -10.39 11.47 6.96
CA THR A 206 -10.47 11.50 8.42
C THR A 206 -11.91 11.71 8.90
N GLN A 207 -12.65 12.59 8.23
CA GLN A 207 -14.07 12.84 8.53
C GLN A 207 -14.95 11.64 8.18
N ALA A 208 -14.72 11.00 7.03
CA ALA A 208 -15.45 9.81 6.61
C ALA A 208 -15.28 8.64 7.59
N ASN A 209 -14.05 8.39 8.07
CA ASN A 209 -13.77 7.35 9.07
C ASN A 209 -14.43 7.65 10.42
N ALA A 210 -14.38 8.90 10.90
CA ALA A 210 -15.02 9.32 12.13
C ALA A 210 -16.55 9.21 12.10
N THR A 211 -17.15 9.23 10.91
CA THR A 211 -18.59 9.05 10.71
C THR A 211 -18.96 7.57 10.66
N ALA A 212 -18.12 6.72 10.06
CA ALA A 212 -18.32 5.28 9.99
C ALA A 212 -18.20 4.57 11.36
N GLU A 213 -17.37 5.10 12.28
CA GLU A 213 -17.23 4.55 13.64
C GLU A 213 -18.40 4.90 14.58
N LYS A 214 -19.28 5.82 14.17
CA LYS A 214 -20.42 6.29 14.99
C LYS A 214 -21.79 5.75 14.56
N GLY A 215 -21.84 4.95 13.49
CA GLY A 215 -23.06 4.34 12.95
C GLY A 215 -23.03 2.82 13.09
#